data_500b56e284f2a026d3e4505976a1089c
#
_entry.id   500b56e284f2a026d3e4505976a1089c
#
_cell.length_a   1.000
_cell.length_b   1.000
_cell.length_c   1.000
_cell.angle_alpha   90.00
_cell.angle_beta   90.00
_cell.angle_gamma   90.00
#
_symmetry.space_group_name_H-M   'P 1'
#
loop_
_entity.id
_entity.type
_entity.pdbx_description
1 polymer ?
#
loop_
_entity_poly.entity_id
_entity_poly.type
_entity_poly.pdbx_seq_one_letter_code
_entity_poly.pdbx_strand_id
1 'polypeptide(L)'
;MNLDGITLHSAVEELSQALTGGQITKIYQLNGRGLYFRVFNDKSLYHLIITLDGSPRLFLSDSQPPTPDVPTGLAMFLRKYYENGRIASITQLHLDRIIDVNIDVLNMSGQLVTRKMHVELMGKYSNVIFTEDGMILEALIKTHKDKQALRTIYPKHPYEFPPNFMRMNPFDFSVHELTEMADTGDSDEDLRTWMLKRFNGMSTVVLNELSDRTGIDINTLMSTLTAEEKNDWFSAVIQLGKDIQGLKGAFVYTDQKKEILFPAELKSLAHLPRRHYDYIQDYLKEFQDTAASLSGEQEELKKKAAKAADRQRRKIRRINSELKETDKMDTYKLYGDLLMIHAYDRPAHQSSLTVRNLLSETMEDVTIPLNPALSVTDNANKYYKKYAKLRNRKQMSAQLQADNAAELNYIESLEYALQTIETKDELADIKAEMRAAGMLPASGKDKLKKEFAQKILTLHCDGATIFIGRNNRQNDFLTTKKAKPFDYWFHVKNRPGSHVILSCGQDEPTNDQLQTAAECAAWYSTGRDDSKVEVDSTMIKHVKKPPHSVPGYVIFDHQTTYVVTPKKHDELSK
;
A
#
# COMPACT_ATOMS: atom_id res chain seq x y z
N MET A 1 -2.34 1.36 14.97
CA MET A 1 -3.08 0.87 16.16
C MET A 1 -3.76 -0.43 15.79
N ASN A 2 -3.67 -1.47 16.63
CA ASN A 2 -4.49 -2.68 16.48
C ASN A 2 -5.39 -2.79 17.71
N LEU A 3 -6.70 -2.80 17.49
CA LEU A 3 -7.66 -3.15 18.52
C LEU A 3 -7.52 -4.66 18.80
N ASP A 4 -7.19 -5.03 20.05
CA ASP A 4 -7.30 -6.41 20.47
C ASP A 4 -8.75 -6.78 20.81
N GLY A 5 -9.00 -8.06 21.09
CA GLY A 5 -10.36 -8.52 21.33
C GLY A 5 -11.03 -7.89 22.55
N ILE A 6 -10.27 -7.63 23.62
CA ILE A 6 -10.79 -7.01 24.85
C ILE A 6 -11.12 -5.52 24.63
N THR A 7 -10.20 -4.78 24.03
CA THR A 7 -10.43 -3.36 23.70
C THR A 7 -11.59 -3.18 22.74
N LEU A 8 -11.72 -4.10 21.77
CA LEU A 8 -12.83 -4.10 20.84
C LEU A 8 -14.17 -4.39 21.55
N HIS A 9 -14.16 -5.27 22.57
CA HIS A 9 -15.35 -5.58 23.36
C HIS A 9 -15.95 -4.31 23.99
N SER A 10 -15.15 -3.53 24.70
CA SER A 10 -15.63 -2.28 25.30
C SER A 10 -16.09 -1.25 24.25
N ALA A 11 -15.41 -1.18 23.10
CA ALA A 11 -15.86 -0.30 22.00
C ALA A 11 -17.21 -0.75 21.42
N VAL A 12 -17.46 -2.06 21.33
CA VAL A 12 -18.73 -2.63 20.86
C VAL A 12 -19.85 -2.40 21.86
N GLU A 13 -19.58 -2.49 23.16
CA GLU A 13 -20.57 -2.16 24.20
C GLU A 13 -21.04 -0.72 24.10
N GLU A 14 -20.11 0.26 23.94
CA GLU A 14 -20.48 1.67 23.73
C GLU A 14 -21.32 1.86 22.45
N LEU A 15 -20.94 1.20 21.34
CA LEU A 15 -21.69 1.24 20.08
C LEU A 15 -23.08 0.62 20.23
N SER A 16 -23.19 -0.50 20.94
CA SER A 16 -24.45 -1.19 21.19
C SER A 16 -25.41 -0.31 22.00
N GLN A 17 -24.92 0.36 23.05
CA GLN A 17 -25.71 1.31 23.86
C GLN A 17 -26.21 2.49 23.02
N ALA A 18 -25.38 3.02 22.11
CA ALA A 18 -25.74 4.19 21.31
C ALA A 18 -26.68 3.86 20.13
N LEU A 19 -26.50 2.70 19.49
CA LEU A 19 -27.08 2.44 18.18
C LEU A 19 -28.22 1.41 18.19
N THR A 20 -28.35 0.55 19.21
CA THR A 20 -29.43 -0.46 19.26
C THR A 20 -30.79 0.22 19.30
N GLY A 21 -31.72 -0.26 18.47
CA GLY A 21 -33.04 0.36 18.25
C GLY A 21 -33.01 1.47 17.19
N GLY A 22 -31.85 1.94 16.78
CA GLY A 22 -31.69 3.05 15.84
C GLY A 22 -32.04 2.66 14.39
N GLN A 23 -32.59 3.62 13.66
CA GLN A 23 -32.92 3.46 12.23
C GLN A 23 -31.77 3.94 11.34
N ILE A 24 -31.35 3.10 10.39
CA ILE A 24 -30.37 3.45 9.37
C ILE A 24 -31.05 4.34 8.32
N THR A 25 -30.67 5.61 8.27
CA THR A 25 -31.34 6.61 7.40
C THR A 25 -30.58 6.85 6.10
N LYS A 26 -29.26 6.65 6.06
CA LYS A 26 -28.42 6.79 4.86
C LYS A 26 -27.24 5.84 4.93
N ILE A 27 -26.82 5.35 3.73
CA ILE A 27 -25.67 4.47 3.58
C ILE A 27 -24.79 4.98 2.44
N TYR A 28 -23.47 5.07 2.69
CA TYR A 28 -22.47 5.44 1.70
C TYR A 28 -21.27 4.51 1.77
N GLN A 29 -20.71 4.19 0.62
CA GLN A 29 -19.34 3.69 0.55
C GLN A 29 -18.41 4.89 0.46
N LEU A 30 -17.44 4.95 1.35
CA LEU A 30 -16.42 5.99 1.37
C LEU A 30 -15.30 5.67 0.36
N ASN A 31 -14.43 6.64 0.09
CA ASN A 31 -13.23 6.39 -0.67
C ASN A 31 -12.37 5.32 0.03
N GLY A 32 -11.75 4.43 -0.78
CA GLY A 32 -11.05 3.27 -0.24
C GLY A 32 -12.01 2.17 0.25
N ARG A 33 -11.61 1.45 1.30
CA ARG A 33 -12.37 0.33 1.89
C ARG A 33 -13.14 0.78 3.13
N GLY A 34 -14.02 1.76 2.96
CA GLY A 34 -14.82 2.32 4.06
C GLY A 34 -16.33 2.31 3.78
N LEU A 35 -17.13 2.22 4.85
CA LEU A 35 -18.59 2.37 4.84
C LEU A 35 -19.00 3.41 5.88
N TYR A 36 -20.03 4.15 5.56
CA TYR A 36 -20.65 5.11 6.46
C TYR A 36 -22.15 4.86 6.53
N PHE A 37 -22.65 4.74 7.75
CA PHE A 37 -24.07 4.60 8.07
C PHE A 37 -24.52 5.79 8.91
N ARG A 38 -25.57 6.47 8.46
CA ARG A 38 -26.24 7.49 9.25
C ARG A 38 -27.39 6.84 10.00
N VAL A 39 -27.31 6.82 11.32
CA VAL A 39 -28.27 6.17 12.21
C VAL A 39 -28.97 7.21 13.06
N PHE A 40 -30.29 7.16 13.12
CA PHE A 40 -31.10 8.00 14.00
C PHE A 40 -31.64 7.15 15.14
N ASN A 41 -31.28 7.48 16.37
CA ASN A 41 -31.72 6.79 17.59
C ASN A 41 -31.94 7.78 18.72
N ASP A 42 -33.00 7.58 19.46
CA ASP A 42 -33.37 8.39 20.66
C ASP A 42 -33.15 9.91 20.45
N LYS A 43 -33.79 10.46 19.39
CA LYS A 43 -33.70 11.88 19.00
C LYS A 43 -32.28 12.37 18.61
N SER A 44 -31.29 11.48 18.58
CA SER A 44 -29.92 11.80 18.24
C SER A 44 -29.52 11.22 16.87
N LEU A 45 -28.63 11.92 16.18
CA LEU A 45 -28.08 11.50 14.90
C LEU A 45 -26.67 11.00 15.11
N TYR A 46 -26.42 9.74 14.75
CA TYR A 46 -25.12 9.09 14.85
C TYR A 46 -24.51 8.85 13.47
N HIS A 47 -23.20 9.00 13.39
CA HIS A 47 -22.39 8.78 12.21
C HIS A 47 -21.48 7.56 12.43
N LEU A 48 -21.98 6.36 12.14
CA LEU A 48 -21.19 5.13 12.25
C LEU A 48 -20.28 4.99 11.04
N ILE A 49 -18.99 4.92 11.28
CA ILE A 49 -17.96 4.71 10.25
C ILE A 49 -17.27 3.37 10.48
N ILE A 50 -17.13 2.60 9.40
CA ILE A 50 -16.32 1.40 9.34
C ILE A 50 -15.21 1.69 8.33
N THR A 51 -13.95 1.55 8.72
CA THR A 51 -12.80 1.67 7.81
C THR A 51 -11.92 0.44 7.92
N LEU A 52 -11.51 -0.09 6.77
CA LEU A 52 -10.61 -1.24 6.68
C LEU A 52 -9.20 -0.84 6.20
N ASP A 53 -8.99 0.42 5.84
CA ASP A 53 -7.71 0.95 5.41
C ASP A 53 -6.85 1.37 6.60
N GLY A 54 -5.56 1.12 6.51
CA GLY A 54 -4.61 1.44 7.58
C GLY A 54 -4.85 0.63 8.85
N SER A 55 -5.52 1.22 9.84
CA SER A 55 -5.93 0.56 11.09
C SER A 55 -7.43 0.25 11.05
N PRO A 56 -7.83 -1.00 10.73
CA PRO A 56 -9.24 -1.40 10.65
C PRO A 56 -9.99 -1.14 11.95
N ARG A 57 -11.13 -0.45 11.88
CA ARG A 57 -11.96 -0.11 13.03
C ARG A 57 -13.38 0.27 12.63
N LEU A 58 -14.30 0.22 13.63
CA LEU A 58 -15.60 0.86 13.54
C LEU A 58 -15.75 1.83 14.71
N PHE A 59 -16.37 2.98 14.47
CA PHE A 59 -16.48 4.05 15.46
C PHE A 59 -17.57 5.05 15.11
N LEU A 60 -17.97 5.88 16.09
CA LEU A 60 -18.86 7.01 15.91
C LEU A 60 -18.05 8.28 15.61
N SER A 61 -18.45 9.00 14.58
CA SER A 61 -17.91 10.31 14.24
C SER A 61 -18.85 11.41 14.71
N ASP A 62 -18.31 12.58 15.07
CA ASP A 62 -19.11 13.75 15.46
C ASP A 62 -19.80 14.42 14.26
N SER A 63 -19.33 14.15 13.03
CA SER A 63 -19.89 14.73 11.81
C SER A 63 -19.89 13.74 10.65
N GLN A 64 -20.71 14.06 9.64
CA GLN A 64 -20.74 13.30 8.40
C GLN A 64 -19.39 13.37 7.68
N PRO A 65 -18.76 12.22 7.33
CA PRO A 65 -17.54 12.21 6.53
C PRO A 65 -17.82 12.67 5.10
N PRO A 66 -16.79 13.14 4.36
CA PRO A 66 -16.93 13.41 2.93
C PRO A 66 -17.43 12.17 2.18
N THR A 67 -18.53 12.33 1.42
CA THR A 67 -19.17 11.25 0.67
C THR A 67 -18.96 11.45 -0.83
N PRO A 68 -18.82 10.38 -1.65
CA PRO A 68 -18.76 10.50 -3.09
C PRO A 68 -20.06 11.06 -3.68
N ASP A 69 -19.94 11.92 -4.70
CA ASP A 69 -21.10 12.48 -5.43
C ASP A 69 -21.89 11.39 -6.15
N VAL A 70 -21.21 10.37 -6.68
CA VAL A 70 -21.81 9.26 -7.40
C VAL A 70 -21.72 8.00 -6.52
N PRO A 71 -22.87 7.37 -6.17
CA PRO A 71 -22.88 6.17 -5.37
C PRO A 71 -22.29 4.97 -6.13
N THR A 72 -21.54 4.12 -5.43
CA THR A 72 -21.04 2.86 -5.98
C THR A 72 -22.15 1.81 -6.09
N GLY A 73 -21.90 0.73 -6.85
CA GLY A 73 -22.83 -0.39 -6.94
C GLY A 73 -23.12 -1.03 -5.57
N LEU A 74 -22.10 -1.14 -4.69
CA LEU A 74 -22.27 -1.62 -3.32
C LEU A 74 -23.16 -0.67 -2.51
N ALA A 75 -22.92 0.64 -2.56
CA ALA A 75 -23.76 1.61 -1.85
C ALA A 75 -25.23 1.55 -2.30
N MET A 76 -25.48 1.39 -3.60
CA MET A 76 -26.83 1.23 -4.14
C MET A 76 -27.49 -0.07 -3.67
N PHE A 77 -26.73 -1.17 -3.64
CA PHE A 77 -27.20 -2.45 -3.10
C PHE A 77 -27.57 -2.29 -1.62
N LEU A 78 -26.68 -1.73 -0.80
CA LEU A 78 -26.90 -1.55 0.63
C LEU A 78 -28.10 -0.63 0.92
N ARG A 79 -28.29 0.44 0.15
CA ARG A 79 -29.47 1.29 0.26
C ARG A 79 -30.75 0.53 -0.01
N LYS A 80 -30.78 -0.28 -1.06
CA LYS A 80 -31.95 -1.09 -1.41
C LYS A 80 -32.34 -2.10 -0.33
N TYR A 81 -31.34 -2.68 0.37
CA TYR A 81 -31.58 -3.82 1.26
C TYR A 81 -31.49 -3.50 2.75
N TYR A 82 -30.88 -2.36 3.16
CA TYR A 82 -30.61 -2.03 4.55
C TYR A 82 -31.03 -0.60 4.96
N GLU A 83 -31.24 0.33 3.99
CA GLU A 83 -31.73 1.67 4.32
C GLU A 83 -33.16 1.58 4.87
N ASN A 84 -33.48 2.35 5.90
CA ASN A 84 -34.66 2.30 6.73
C ASN A 84 -34.77 1.08 7.68
N GLY A 85 -33.80 0.17 7.66
CA GLY A 85 -33.71 -0.92 8.63
C GLY A 85 -33.38 -0.40 10.02
N ARG A 86 -33.71 -1.20 11.03
CA ARG A 86 -33.49 -0.91 12.44
C ARG A 86 -32.42 -1.85 13.00
N ILE A 87 -31.43 -1.31 13.68
CA ILE A 87 -30.39 -2.09 14.34
C ILE A 87 -31.01 -2.82 15.54
N ALA A 88 -31.12 -4.13 15.44
CA ALA A 88 -31.67 -4.99 16.48
C ALA A 88 -30.64 -5.28 17.58
N SER A 89 -29.39 -5.52 17.20
CA SER A 89 -28.28 -5.73 18.14
C SER A 89 -26.93 -5.52 17.48
N ILE A 90 -25.92 -5.21 18.32
CA ILE A 90 -24.50 -5.18 17.94
C ILE A 90 -23.76 -6.04 18.97
N THR A 91 -23.09 -7.11 18.53
CA THR A 91 -22.43 -8.07 19.40
C THR A 91 -21.06 -8.47 18.86
N GLN A 92 -20.09 -8.58 19.74
CA GLN A 92 -18.80 -9.19 19.42
C GLN A 92 -18.89 -10.71 19.65
N LEU A 93 -18.24 -11.50 18.79
CA LEU A 93 -18.26 -12.95 18.89
C LEU A 93 -17.03 -13.47 19.66
N HIS A 94 -17.24 -14.08 20.82
CA HIS A 94 -16.22 -14.80 21.63
C HIS A 94 -14.91 -14.01 21.84
N LEU A 95 -14.95 -12.70 22.05
CA LEU A 95 -13.78 -11.81 22.09
C LEU A 95 -12.88 -11.88 20.83
N ASP A 96 -13.36 -12.45 19.74
CA ASP A 96 -12.67 -12.34 18.46
C ASP A 96 -12.92 -10.94 17.86
N ARG A 97 -12.14 -10.56 16.87
CA ARG A 97 -12.30 -9.27 16.16
C ARG A 97 -13.36 -9.36 15.06
N ILE A 98 -14.46 -10.04 15.39
CA ILE A 98 -15.66 -10.17 14.56
C ILE A 98 -16.84 -9.58 15.31
N ILE A 99 -17.56 -8.67 14.64
CA ILE A 99 -18.72 -7.98 15.17
C ILE A 99 -19.90 -8.31 14.27
N ASP A 100 -20.98 -8.81 14.87
CA ASP A 100 -22.25 -9.02 14.21
C ASP A 100 -23.18 -7.85 14.51
N VAL A 101 -23.69 -7.20 13.46
CA VAL A 101 -24.75 -6.22 13.53
C VAL A 101 -26.01 -6.83 12.93
N ASN A 102 -27.01 -7.12 13.75
CA ASN A 102 -28.31 -7.60 13.29
C ASN A 102 -29.19 -6.39 12.94
N ILE A 103 -29.80 -6.42 11.77
CA ILE A 103 -30.58 -5.31 11.22
C ILE A 103 -31.92 -5.86 10.73
N ASP A 104 -32.99 -5.41 11.38
CA ASP A 104 -34.36 -5.74 10.99
C ASP A 104 -34.81 -4.86 9.84
N VAL A 105 -35.23 -5.46 8.74
CA VAL A 105 -35.67 -4.78 7.52
C VAL A 105 -36.95 -5.40 6.99
N LEU A 106 -37.74 -4.63 6.26
CA LEU A 106 -38.84 -5.16 5.48
C LEU A 106 -38.30 -5.70 4.14
N ASN A 107 -38.59 -6.96 3.86
CA ASN A 107 -38.28 -7.53 2.55
C ASN A 107 -39.22 -7.00 1.46
N MET A 108 -39.04 -7.43 0.21
CA MET A 108 -39.87 -6.98 -0.92
C MET A 108 -41.33 -7.42 -0.80
N SER A 109 -41.64 -8.44 0.01
CA SER A 109 -42.99 -8.90 0.33
C SER A 109 -43.64 -8.21 1.52
N GLY A 110 -42.94 -7.24 2.14
CA GLY A 110 -43.41 -6.52 3.33
C GLY A 110 -43.27 -7.30 4.64
N GLN A 111 -42.55 -8.43 4.65
CA GLN A 111 -42.27 -9.22 5.85
C GLN A 111 -41.03 -8.70 6.53
N LEU A 112 -41.05 -8.68 7.87
CA LEU A 112 -39.88 -8.36 8.68
C LEU A 112 -38.88 -9.52 8.64
N VAL A 113 -37.65 -9.24 8.22
CA VAL A 113 -36.53 -10.21 8.20
C VAL A 113 -35.32 -9.57 8.88
N THR A 114 -34.52 -10.39 9.54
CA THR A 114 -33.25 -9.94 10.15
C THR A 114 -32.09 -10.28 9.22
N ARG A 115 -31.37 -9.26 8.78
CA ARG A 115 -30.12 -9.39 8.04
C ARG A 115 -28.94 -9.10 8.94
N LYS A 116 -27.80 -9.74 8.65
CA LYS A 116 -26.58 -9.51 9.38
C LYS A 116 -25.54 -8.75 8.56
N MET A 117 -24.83 -7.89 9.25
CA MET A 117 -23.58 -7.32 8.79
C MET A 117 -22.47 -7.84 9.70
N HIS A 118 -21.58 -8.67 9.15
CA HIS A 118 -20.37 -9.17 9.81
C HIS A 118 -19.24 -8.20 9.53
N VAL A 119 -18.68 -7.58 10.57
CA VAL A 119 -17.53 -6.69 10.49
C VAL A 119 -16.31 -7.43 11.05
N GLU A 120 -15.40 -7.82 10.17
CA GLU A 120 -14.17 -8.55 10.51
C GLU A 120 -12.99 -7.60 10.50
N LEU A 121 -12.32 -7.41 11.65
CA LEU A 121 -11.20 -6.47 11.84
C LEU A 121 -9.89 -7.25 12.00
N MET A 122 -9.43 -7.91 10.91
CA MET A 122 -8.29 -8.84 10.90
C MET A 122 -7.11 -8.34 10.04
N GLY A 123 -6.74 -7.07 10.21
CA GLY A 123 -5.64 -6.45 9.46
C GLY A 123 -5.87 -6.53 7.95
N LYS A 124 -4.96 -7.15 7.20
CA LYS A 124 -5.09 -7.29 5.73
C LYS A 124 -6.28 -8.15 5.27
N TYR A 125 -6.82 -8.97 6.15
CA TYR A 125 -7.99 -9.82 5.87
C TYR A 125 -9.31 -9.23 6.37
N SER A 126 -9.30 -7.97 6.83
CA SER A 126 -10.52 -7.29 7.27
C SER A 126 -11.55 -7.19 6.16
N ASN A 127 -12.83 -7.35 6.50
CA ASN A 127 -13.94 -7.27 5.55
C ASN A 127 -15.24 -6.81 6.23
N VAL A 128 -16.21 -6.42 5.42
CA VAL A 128 -17.61 -6.25 5.85
C VAL A 128 -18.48 -7.09 4.92
N ILE A 129 -19.19 -8.07 5.51
CA ILE A 129 -19.95 -9.08 4.78
C ILE A 129 -21.41 -8.98 5.21
N PHE A 130 -22.30 -9.00 4.26
CA PHE A 130 -23.74 -8.85 4.45
C PHE A 130 -24.44 -10.15 4.13
N THR A 131 -25.24 -10.69 5.09
CA THR A 131 -25.88 -11.99 4.97
C THR A 131 -27.37 -11.94 5.31
N GLU A 132 -28.12 -12.90 4.75
CA GLU A 132 -29.50 -13.25 5.13
C GLU A 132 -29.56 -14.77 5.22
N ASP A 133 -30.07 -15.31 6.31
CA ASP A 133 -30.14 -16.77 6.56
C ASP A 133 -28.81 -17.51 6.34
N GLY A 134 -27.69 -16.90 6.74
CA GLY A 134 -26.36 -17.47 6.59
C GLY A 134 -25.77 -17.39 5.18
N MET A 135 -26.52 -16.91 4.19
CA MET A 135 -26.06 -16.75 2.81
C MET A 135 -25.55 -15.33 2.55
N ILE A 136 -24.40 -15.22 1.91
CA ILE A 136 -23.80 -13.93 1.55
C ILE A 136 -24.65 -13.25 0.48
N LEU A 137 -25.16 -12.07 0.79
CA LEU A 137 -25.84 -11.19 -0.15
C LEU A 137 -24.84 -10.30 -0.89
N GLU A 138 -23.88 -9.72 -0.14
CA GLU A 138 -22.86 -8.84 -0.67
C GLU A 138 -21.68 -8.74 0.30
N ALA A 139 -20.52 -8.25 -0.18
CA ALA A 139 -19.35 -8.00 0.65
C ALA A 139 -18.55 -6.79 0.13
N LEU A 140 -17.89 -6.08 1.05
CA LEU A 140 -17.03 -4.95 0.68
C LEU A 140 -15.82 -5.43 -0.15
N ILE A 141 -15.26 -6.60 0.21
CA ILE A 141 -14.18 -7.25 -0.51
C ILE A 141 -14.64 -8.67 -0.88
N LYS A 142 -14.66 -8.97 -2.18
CA LYS A 142 -15.03 -10.29 -2.70
C LYS A 142 -13.78 -11.12 -2.95
N THR A 143 -13.79 -12.37 -2.49
CA THR A 143 -12.67 -13.31 -2.67
C THR A 143 -13.18 -14.67 -3.10
N HIS A 144 -12.43 -15.35 -3.97
CA HIS A 144 -12.63 -16.75 -4.28
C HIS A 144 -11.55 -17.59 -3.57
N LYS A 145 -11.92 -18.79 -3.12
CA LYS A 145 -10.98 -19.72 -2.50
C LYS A 145 -9.93 -20.14 -3.55
N ASP A 146 -8.70 -19.74 -3.31
CA ASP A 146 -7.54 -20.09 -4.12
C ASP A 146 -6.32 -20.34 -3.20
N LYS A 147 -5.10 -20.35 -3.75
CA LYS A 147 -3.86 -20.52 -2.96
C LYS A 147 -3.62 -19.40 -1.93
N GLN A 148 -4.26 -18.24 -2.09
CA GLN A 148 -4.08 -17.08 -1.22
C GLN A 148 -5.28 -16.81 -0.30
N ALA A 149 -6.49 -17.20 -0.72
CA ALA A 149 -7.73 -17.02 0.04
C ALA A 149 -8.20 -18.35 0.63
N LEU A 150 -8.30 -18.42 1.96
CA LEU A 150 -8.68 -19.64 2.68
C LEU A 150 -10.18 -19.96 2.59
N ARG A 151 -11.02 -18.96 2.23
CA ARG A 151 -12.47 -19.08 2.10
C ARG A 151 -13.02 -18.25 0.95
N THR A 152 -14.20 -18.64 0.45
CA THR A 152 -14.93 -17.90 -0.59
C THR A 152 -15.84 -16.86 0.08
N ILE A 153 -15.67 -15.58 -0.27
CA ILE A 153 -16.57 -14.50 0.14
C ILE A 153 -17.18 -13.91 -1.14
N TYR A 154 -18.30 -14.48 -1.55
CA TYR A 154 -18.96 -14.09 -2.78
C TYR A 154 -20.48 -14.27 -2.65
N PRO A 155 -21.32 -13.42 -3.28
CA PRO A 155 -22.78 -13.56 -3.24
C PRO A 155 -23.26 -14.97 -3.56
N LYS A 156 -24.31 -15.41 -2.87
CA LYS A 156 -24.92 -16.74 -2.98
C LYS A 156 -24.05 -17.91 -2.47
N HIS A 157 -22.96 -17.63 -1.75
CA HIS A 157 -22.21 -18.63 -1.01
C HIS A 157 -22.56 -18.55 0.48
N PRO A 158 -22.47 -19.65 1.23
CA PRO A 158 -22.65 -19.60 2.68
C PRO A 158 -21.53 -18.75 3.31
N TYR A 159 -21.88 -18.03 4.37
CA TYR A 159 -20.88 -17.35 5.19
C TYR A 159 -20.16 -18.39 6.06
N GLU A 160 -18.86 -18.44 5.91
CA GLU A 160 -17.96 -19.25 6.74
C GLU A 160 -17.13 -18.32 7.62
N PHE A 161 -16.96 -18.66 8.90
CA PHE A 161 -16.09 -17.91 9.79
C PHE A 161 -14.61 -18.03 9.37
N PRO A 162 -13.75 -17.07 9.78
CA PRO A 162 -12.31 -17.19 9.57
C PRO A 162 -11.73 -18.47 10.20
N PRO A 163 -10.64 -19.03 9.65
CA PRO A 163 -10.09 -20.34 10.08
C PRO A 163 -9.74 -20.47 11.57
N ASN A 164 -9.47 -19.36 12.25
CA ASN A 164 -9.09 -19.34 13.66
C ASN A 164 -10.25 -18.94 14.60
N PHE A 165 -11.48 -18.93 14.14
CA PHE A 165 -12.66 -18.53 14.91
C PHE A 165 -13.00 -19.46 16.07
N MET A 166 -12.49 -20.69 16.08
CA MET A 166 -12.81 -21.73 17.09
C MET A 166 -12.15 -21.53 18.46
N ARG A 167 -11.47 -20.38 18.68
CA ARG A 167 -10.90 -20.07 20.00
C ARG A 167 -11.98 -19.63 20.96
N MET A 168 -11.78 -20.00 22.24
CA MET A 168 -12.75 -19.77 23.30
C MET A 168 -12.59 -18.37 23.91
N ASN A 169 -13.62 -17.90 24.59
CA ASN A 169 -13.53 -16.74 25.47
C ASN A 169 -13.05 -17.24 26.85
N PRO A 170 -11.87 -16.82 27.37
CA PRO A 170 -11.34 -17.33 28.64
C PRO A 170 -12.21 -16.92 29.84
N PHE A 171 -13.03 -15.87 29.72
CA PHE A 171 -13.88 -15.38 30.79
C PHE A 171 -15.19 -16.17 30.97
N ASP A 172 -15.49 -17.10 30.04
CA ASP A 172 -16.67 -17.97 30.13
C ASP A 172 -16.42 -19.21 31.01
N PHE A 173 -15.19 -19.38 31.53
CA PHE A 173 -14.75 -20.52 32.32
C PHE A 173 -14.52 -20.15 33.77
N SER A 174 -14.64 -21.14 34.67
CA SER A 174 -14.14 -21.06 36.04
C SER A 174 -12.64 -21.31 36.09
N VAL A 175 -12.00 -20.93 37.20
CA VAL A 175 -10.57 -21.25 37.46
C VAL A 175 -10.32 -22.76 37.41
N HIS A 176 -11.26 -23.54 37.95
CA HIS A 176 -11.17 -25.00 37.98
C HIS A 176 -11.17 -25.58 36.56
N GLU A 177 -12.09 -25.19 35.70
CA GLU A 177 -12.16 -25.67 34.32
C GLU A 177 -10.92 -25.30 33.50
N LEU A 178 -10.37 -24.09 33.69
CA LEU A 178 -9.13 -23.66 33.03
C LEU A 178 -7.91 -24.49 33.52
N THR A 179 -7.87 -24.83 34.84
CA THR A 179 -6.82 -25.65 35.41
C THR A 179 -6.92 -27.09 34.89
N GLU A 180 -8.11 -27.68 34.84
CA GLU A 180 -8.33 -29.02 34.28
C GLU A 180 -7.94 -29.10 32.81
N MET A 181 -8.29 -28.05 32.04
CA MET A 181 -7.87 -27.93 30.63
C MET A 181 -6.35 -27.85 30.48
N ALA A 182 -5.65 -27.19 31.41
CA ALA A 182 -4.20 -27.07 31.41
C ALA A 182 -3.51 -28.39 31.81
N ASP A 183 -4.15 -29.21 32.64
CA ASP A 183 -3.61 -30.51 33.09
C ASP A 183 -3.81 -31.61 32.03
N THR A 184 -4.83 -31.49 31.19
CA THR A 184 -5.15 -32.45 30.11
C THR A 184 -4.52 -32.08 28.76
N GLY A 185 -3.94 -30.87 28.64
CA GLY A 185 -3.36 -30.36 27.41
C GLY A 185 -1.93 -30.81 27.13
N ASP A 186 -1.40 -30.37 25.99
CA ASP A 186 -0.01 -30.61 25.59
C ASP A 186 0.94 -29.84 26.53
N SER A 187 1.78 -30.60 27.26
CA SER A 187 2.65 -30.07 28.32
C SER A 187 3.93 -29.39 27.79
N ASP A 188 4.24 -29.55 26.52
CA ASP A 188 5.48 -29.00 25.92
C ASP A 188 5.34 -27.54 25.46
N GLU A 189 4.16 -26.94 25.58
CA GLU A 189 3.92 -25.54 25.24
C GLU A 189 4.28 -24.61 26.40
N ASP A 190 4.83 -23.42 26.08
CA ASP A 190 4.90 -22.32 27.04
C ASP A 190 3.52 -21.71 27.29
N LEU A 191 3.37 -21.03 28.43
CA LEU A 191 2.13 -20.42 28.87
C LEU A 191 1.56 -19.43 27.86
N ARG A 192 2.42 -18.64 27.22
CA ARG A 192 2.03 -17.69 26.17
C ARG A 192 1.42 -18.42 24.97
N THR A 193 2.11 -19.44 24.45
CA THR A 193 1.66 -20.21 23.30
C THR A 193 0.36 -20.94 23.64
N TRP A 194 0.26 -21.52 24.84
CA TRP A 194 -0.93 -22.21 25.32
C TRP A 194 -2.16 -21.31 25.34
N MET A 195 -2.02 -20.08 25.91
CA MET A 195 -3.09 -19.07 25.96
C MET A 195 -3.49 -18.58 24.58
N LEU A 196 -2.52 -18.20 23.74
CA LEU A 196 -2.77 -17.63 22.40
C LEU A 196 -3.40 -18.62 21.42
N LYS A 197 -3.14 -19.92 21.57
CA LYS A 197 -3.76 -20.94 20.71
C LYS A 197 -5.22 -21.23 21.07
N ARG A 198 -5.58 -21.15 22.35
CA ARG A 198 -6.88 -21.60 22.86
C ARG A 198 -7.90 -20.48 23.05
N PHE A 199 -7.43 -19.29 23.35
CA PHE A 199 -8.33 -18.19 23.74
C PHE A 199 -8.21 -16.98 22.82
N ASN A 200 -9.38 -16.36 22.55
CA ASN A 200 -9.48 -15.02 21.98
C ASN A 200 -9.27 -13.97 23.07
N GLY A 201 -9.05 -12.71 22.65
CA GLY A 201 -8.81 -11.61 23.60
C GLY A 201 -7.41 -11.59 24.21
N MET A 202 -6.68 -12.70 24.18
CA MET A 202 -5.32 -12.77 24.71
C MET A 202 -4.34 -12.12 23.72
N SER A 203 -3.88 -10.94 24.04
CA SER A 203 -2.82 -10.22 23.33
C SER A 203 -1.53 -10.24 24.15
N THR A 204 -0.40 -9.88 23.54
CA THR A 204 0.86 -9.75 24.29
C THR A 204 0.73 -8.75 25.44
N VAL A 205 -0.06 -7.69 25.27
CA VAL A 205 -0.34 -6.71 26.33
C VAL A 205 -1.06 -7.36 27.52
N VAL A 206 -2.08 -8.15 27.24
CA VAL A 206 -2.84 -8.89 28.26
C VAL A 206 -1.98 -9.90 28.99
N LEU A 207 -1.18 -10.67 28.25
CA LEU A 207 -0.30 -11.68 28.86
C LEU A 207 0.79 -11.06 29.73
N ASN A 208 1.38 -9.93 29.31
CA ASN A 208 2.33 -9.19 30.14
C ASN A 208 1.68 -8.63 31.42
N GLU A 209 0.45 -8.14 31.32
CA GLU A 209 -0.31 -7.71 32.50
C GLU A 209 -0.58 -8.86 33.48
N LEU A 210 -0.95 -10.03 32.97
CA LEU A 210 -1.14 -11.24 33.79
C LEU A 210 0.18 -11.69 34.44
N SER A 211 1.27 -11.64 33.70
CA SER A 211 2.62 -11.90 34.21
C SER A 211 3.01 -10.97 35.35
N ASP A 212 2.73 -9.66 35.19
CA ASP A 212 3.01 -8.65 36.24
C ASP A 212 2.11 -8.83 37.48
N ARG A 213 0.85 -9.27 37.30
CA ARG A 213 -0.08 -9.55 38.40
C ARG A 213 0.30 -10.78 39.23
N THR A 214 0.84 -11.81 38.57
CA THR A 214 1.12 -13.13 39.20
C THR A 214 2.59 -13.34 39.50
N GLY A 215 3.51 -12.62 38.86
CA GLY A 215 4.95 -12.85 38.90
C GLY A 215 5.42 -14.06 38.08
N ILE A 216 4.53 -14.69 37.29
CA ILE A 216 4.82 -15.86 36.45
C ILE A 216 5.27 -15.41 35.07
N ASP A 217 6.44 -15.89 34.61
CA ASP A 217 6.94 -15.60 33.26
C ASP A 217 6.08 -16.31 32.20
N ILE A 218 5.61 -15.56 31.19
CA ILE A 218 4.79 -16.09 30.08
C ILE A 218 5.52 -17.14 29.22
N ASN A 219 6.84 -17.21 29.29
CA ASN A 219 7.65 -18.20 28.57
C ASN A 219 7.87 -19.50 29.40
N THR A 220 7.31 -19.59 30.61
CA THR A 220 7.36 -20.79 31.44
C THR A 220 6.58 -21.95 30.79
N LEU A 221 7.17 -23.14 30.73
CA LEU A 221 6.49 -24.32 30.18
C LEU A 221 5.32 -24.73 31.09
N MET A 222 4.18 -25.06 30.50
CA MET A 222 2.97 -25.49 31.20
C MET A 222 3.22 -26.69 32.12
N SER A 223 4.13 -27.61 31.72
CA SER A 223 4.52 -28.77 32.49
C SER A 223 5.31 -28.46 33.77
N THR A 224 5.97 -27.30 33.84
CA THR A 224 6.78 -26.88 34.98
C THR A 224 6.02 -26.04 36.00
N LEU A 225 4.83 -25.57 35.65
CA LEU A 225 3.98 -24.82 36.57
C LEU A 225 3.37 -25.70 37.64
N THR A 226 3.51 -25.30 38.89
CA THR A 226 2.86 -25.94 40.01
C THR A 226 1.34 -25.74 39.98
N ALA A 227 0.60 -26.55 40.71
CA ALA A 227 -0.86 -26.39 40.83
C ALA A 227 -1.27 -25.01 41.40
N GLU A 228 -0.46 -24.47 42.33
CA GLU A 228 -0.66 -23.14 42.90
C GLU A 228 -0.45 -22.04 41.84
N GLU A 229 0.64 -22.08 41.09
CA GLU A 229 0.93 -21.13 40.01
C GLU A 229 -0.14 -21.16 38.91
N LYS A 230 -0.63 -22.33 38.51
CA LYS A 230 -1.76 -22.44 37.56
C LYS A 230 -3.02 -21.80 38.12
N ASN A 231 -3.34 -22.06 39.39
CA ASN A 231 -4.51 -21.46 40.04
C ASN A 231 -4.40 -19.93 40.11
N ASP A 232 -3.23 -19.41 40.47
CA ASP A 232 -2.98 -17.95 40.54
C ASP A 232 -3.09 -17.31 39.18
N TRP A 233 -2.51 -17.92 38.14
CA TRP A 233 -2.60 -17.43 36.77
C TRP A 233 -4.06 -17.36 36.29
N PHE A 234 -4.81 -18.45 36.44
CA PHE A 234 -6.20 -18.48 35.97
C PHE A 234 -7.13 -17.63 36.83
N SER A 235 -6.82 -17.48 38.10
CA SER A 235 -7.51 -16.50 38.97
C SER A 235 -7.30 -15.07 38.50
N ALA A 236 -6.06 -14.72 38.10
CA ALA A 236 -5.77 -13.42 37.52
C ALA A 236 -6.47 -13.19 36.16
N VAL A 237 -6.59 -14.24 35.32
CA VAL A 237 -7.37 -14.19 34.07
C VAL A 237 -8.83 -13.85 34.36
N ILE A 238 -9.48 -14.59 35.25
CA ILE A 238 -10.89 -14.36 35.60
C ILE A 238 -11.09 -13.00 36.28
N GLN A 239 -10.14 -12.58 37.13
CA GLN A 239 -10.20 -11.28 37.77
C GLN A 239 -10.06 -10.15 36.75
N LEU A 240 -9.20 -10.28 35.75
CA LEU A 240 -9.09 -9.31 34.65
C LEU A 240 -10.43 -9.17 33.89
N GLY A 241 -11.10 -10.30 33.62
CA GLY A 241 -12.44 -10.27 33.02
C GLY A 241 -13.46 -9.48 33.83
N LYS A 242 -13.43 -9.64 35.17
CA LYS A 242 -14.28 -8.85 36.09
C LYS A 242 -13.89 -7.38 36.13
N ASP A 243 -12.58 -7.08 36.10
CA ASP A 243 -12.06 -5.72 36.13
C ASP A 243 -12.50 -4.91 34.92
N ILE A 244 -12.64 -5.53 33.75
CA ILE A 244 -13.05 -4.86 32.50
C ILE A 244 -14.57 -4.84 32.29
N GLN A 245 -15.32 -5.67 33.01
CA GLN A 245 -16.75 -5.80 32.82
C GLN A 245 -17.47 -4.49 33.21
N GLY A 246 -18.21 -3.90 32.28
CA GLY A 246 -18.98 -2.67 32.52
C GLY A 246 -18.15 -1.39 32.65
N LEU A 247 -16.81 -1.45 32.41
CA LEU A 247 -16.00 -0.25 32.35
C LEU A 247 -16.36 0.56 31.10
N LYS A 248 -16.40 1.88 31.29
CA LYS A 248 -16.50 2.85 30.19
C LYS A 248 -15.14 3.52 29.97
N GLY A 249 -14.88 3.85 28.73
CA GLY A 249 -13.66 4.56 28.37
C GLY A 249 -12.44 3.67 28.21
N ALA A 250 -11.28 4.31 28.16
CA ALA A 250 -10.00 3.64 27.98
C ALA A 250 -8.80 4.45 28.44
N PHE A 251 -7.72 3.74 28.72
CA PHE A 251 -6.39 4.29 28.93
C PHE A 251 -5.56 4.13 27.66
N VAL A 252 -4.83 5.19 27.29
CA VAL A 252 -3.88 5.19 26.17
C VAL A 252 -2.49 5.39 26.73
N TYR A 253 -1.66 4.38 26.61
CA TYR A 253 -0.26 4.41 27.02
C TYR A 253 0.61 4.74 25.82
N THR A 254 1.61 5.60 26.00
CA THR A 254 2.53 5.99 24.93
C THR A 254 3.91 5.39 25.19
N ASP A 255 4.28 4.40 24.38
CA ASP A 255 5.61 3.81 24.34
C ASP A 255 6.35 4.31 23.10
N GLN A 256 7.30 5.23 23.29
CA GLN A 256 8.02 5.95 22.23
C GLN A 256 7.07 6.57 21.19
N LYS A 257 6.74 5.87 20.10
CA LYS A 257 5.83 6.29 19.02
C LYS A 257 4.60 5.40 18.88
N LYS A 258 4.49 4.35 19.72
CA LYS A 258 3.36 3.43 19.69
C LYS A 258 2.38 3.79 20.80
N GLU A 259 1.11 3.81 20.46
CA GLU A 259 0.04 3.96 21.44
C GLU A 259 -0.61 2.60 21.68
N ILE A 260 -0.79 2.25 22.93
CA ILE A 260 -1.46 1.04 23.42
C ILE A 260 -2.75 1.50 24.08
N LEU A 261 -3.87 1.08 23.51
CA LEU A 261 -5.22 1.35 24.02
C LEU A 261 -5.71 0.14 24.80
N PHE A 262 -6.22 0.35 26.02
CA PHE A 262 -6.82 -0.71 26.83
C PHE A 262 -7.95 -0.15 27.72
N PRO A 263 -9.06 -0.90 27.94
CA PRO A 263 -10.21 -0.38 28.68
C PRO A 263 -10.00 -0.21 30.19
N ALA A 264 -8.98 -0.86 30.76
CA ALA A 264 -8.64 -0.76 32.17
C ALA A 264 -7.23 -0.19 32.37
N GLU A 265 -6.93 0.25 33.59
CA GLU A 265 -5.56 0.60 33.95
C GLU A 265 -4.69 -0.66 34.06
N LEU A 266 -3.54 -0.65 33.37
CA LEU A 266 -2.58 -1.77 33.36
C LEU A 266 -1.41 -1.46 34.29
N LYS A 267 -1.12 -2.39 35.23
CA LYS A 267 0.03 -2.30 36.13
C LYS A 267 1.34 -2.42 35.38
N SER A 268 1.40 -3.35 34.46
CA SER A 268 2.58 -3.61 33.59
C SER A 268 3.03 -2.39 32.80
N LEU A 269 2.13 -1.44 32.50
CA LEU A 269 2.40 -0.21 31.77
C LEU A 269 2.36 1.06 32.63
N ALA A 270 2.32 0.93 33.96
CA ALA A 270 2.24 2.09 34.88
C ALA A 270 3.43 3.05 34.76
N HIS A 271 4.57 2.58 34.25
CA HIS A 271 5.77 3.37 34.02
C HIS A 271 5.70 4.27 32.77
N LEU A 272 4.71 4.06 31.88
CA LEU A 272 4.56 4.83 30.65
C LEU A 272 3.66 6.04 30.85
N PRO A 273 3.87 7.14 30.10
CA PRO A 273 2.92 8.25 30.01
C PRO A 273 1.57 7.74 29.52
N ARG A 274 0.50 8.19 30.21
CA ARG A 274 -0.86 7.74 29.87
C ARG A 274 -1.85 8.89 29.81
N ARG A 275 -2.90 8.70 28.99
CA ARG A 275 -4.09 9.55 28.90
C ARG A 275 -5.32 8.69 29.20
N HIS A 276 -6.35 9.26 29.79
CA HIS A 276 -7.64 8.61 30.00
C HIS A 276 -8.69 9.26 29.11
N TYR A 277 -9.60 8.46 28.57
CA TYR A 277 -10.76 8.87 27.80
C TYR A 277 -12.02 8.30 28.48
N ASP A 278 -13.07 9.11 28.65
CA ASP A 278 -14.35 8.68 29.26
C ASP A 278 -15.11 7.69 28.35
N TYR A 279 -14.84 7.74 27.04
CA TYR A 279 -15.36 6.81 26.03
C TYR A 279 -14.24 6.39 25.08
N ILE A 280 -14.21 5.09 24.74
CA ILE A 280 -13.28 4.58 23.72
C ILE A 280 -13.51 5.27 22.38
N GLN A 281 -14.78 5.60 22.08
CA GLN A 281 -15.15 6.29 20.84
C GLN A 281 -14.45 7.64 20.69
N ASP A 282 -14.18 8.37 21.77
CA ASP A 282 -13.48 9.66 21.72
C ASP A 282 -12.03 9.51 21.23
N TYR A 283 -11.32 8.48 21.68
CA TYR A 283 -9.99 8.16 21.17
C TYR A 283 -10.05 7.70 19.71
N LEU A 284 -11.01 6.85 19.36
CA LEU A 284 -11.12 6.33 17.98
C LEU A 284 -11.44 7.43 16.95
N LYS A 285 -12.14 8.50 17.36
CA LYS A 285 -12.40 9.69 16.53
C LYS A 285 -11.13 10.47 16.19
N GLU A 286 -10.18 10.60 17.14
CA GLU A 286 -8.93 11.34 16.92
C GLU A 286 -8.14 10.79 15.73
N PHE A 287 -8.23 9.49 15.48
CA PHE A 287 -7.61 8.84 14.31
C PHE A 287 -8.33 9.14 13.00
N GLN A 288 -9.60 9.54 13.03
CA GLN A 288 -10.38 9.81 11.83
C GLN A 288 -9.79 10.95 11.00
N ASP A 289 -9.53 12.08 11.65
CA ASP A 289 -9.08 13.30 10.96
C ASP A 289 -7.70 13.13 10.32
N THR A 290 -6.84 12.29 10.93
CA THR A 290 -5.49 12.04 10.42
C THR A 290 -5.47 11.05 9.25
N ALA A 291 -6.14 9.91 9.38
CA ALA A 291 -6.09 8.84 8.37
C ALA A 291 -7.05 9.09 7.18
N ALA A 292 -8.27 9.57 7.43
CA ALA A 292 -9.24 9.86 6.37
C ALA A 292 -8.82 11.06 5.52
N SER A 293 -8.29 12.11 6.16
CA SER A 293 -7.71 13.28 5.47
C SER A 293 -6.47 12.89 4.65
N LEU A 294 -5.63 11.97 5.18
CA LEU A 294 -4.46 11.47 4.46
C LEU A 294 -4.88 10.66 3.23
N SER A 295 -5.81 9.70 3.38
CA SER A 295 -6.23 8.81 2.30
C SER A 295 -6.98 9.54 1.18
N GLY A 296 -7.84 10.49 1.50
CA GLY A 296 -8.59 11.28 0.51
C GLY A 296 -7.67 12.14 -0.35
N GLU A 297 -6.74 12.85 0.31
CA GLU A 297 -5.78 13.71 -0.38
C GLU A 297 -4.75 12.87 -1.17
N GLN A 298 -4.30 11.76 -0.64
CA GLN A 298 -3.43 10.79 -1.30
C GLN A 298 -4.06 10.25 -2.59
N GLU A 299 -5.34 9.84 -2.53
CA GLU A 299 -6.07 9.35 -3.72
C GLU A 299 -6.28 10.44 -4.79
N GLU A 300 -6.51 11.68 -4.40
CA GLU A 300 -6.57 12.79 -5.36
C GLU A 300 -5.23 13.00 -6.06
N LEU A 301 -4.12 12.93 -5.31
CA LEU A 301 -2.77 13.07 -5.86
C LEU A 301 -2.40 11.88 -6.75
N LYS A 302 -2.76 10.65 -6.37
CA LYS A 302 -2.59 9.45 -7.22
C LYS A 302 -3.31 9.61 -8.57
N LYS A 303 -4.57 10.07 -8.55
CA LYS A 303 -5.31 10.34 -9.81
C LYS A 303 -4.63 11.38 -10.69
N LYS A 304 -4.05 12.44 -10.10
CA LYS A 304 -3.30 13.46 -10.84
C LYS A 304 -2.00 12.92 -11.41
N ALA A 305 -1.25 12.13 -10.66
CA ALA A 305 -0.02 11.46 -11.11
C ALA A 305 -0.33 10.47 -12.25
N ALA A 306 -1.34 9.60 -12.09
CA ALA A 306 -1.77 8.66 -13.12
C ALA A 306 -2.20 9.35 -14.43
N LYS A 307 -2.92 10.47 -14.32
CA LYS A 307 -3.28 11.29 -15.51
C LYS A 307 -2.05 11.87 -16.21
N ALA A 308 -1.03 12.29 -15.44
CA ALA A 308 0.22 12.79 -15.99
C ALA A 308 1.02 11.65 -16.67
N ALA A 309 1.12 10.47 -16.03
CA ALA A 309 1.76 9.29 -16.60
C ALA A 309 1.09 8.86 -17.92
N ASP A 310 -0.24 8.80 -17.96
CA ASP A 310 -0.98 8.45 -19.19
C ASP A 310 -0.78 9.46 -20.32
N ARG A 311 -0.69 10.75 -19.99
CA ARG A 311 -0.36 11.80 -20.98
C ARG A 311 1.05 11.55 -21.55
N GLN A 312 2.00 11.22 -20.69
CA GLN A 312 3.38 10.98 -21.09
C GLN A 312 3.52 9.70 -21.92
N ARG A 313 2.86 8.61 -21.51
CA ARG A 313 2.81 7.35 -22.29
C ARG A 313 2.21 7.56 -23.69
N ARG A 314 1.17 8.40 -23.83
CA ARG A 314 0.60 8.75 -25.15
C ARG A 314 1.61 9.51 -26.01
N LYS A 315 2.37 10.45 -25.42
CA LYS A 315 3.40 11.21 -26.10
C LYS A 315 4.52 10.31 -26.61
N ILE A 316 4.99 9.36 -25.79
CA ILE A 316 6.00 8.35 -26.17
C ILE A 316 5.49 7.47 -27.31
N ARG A 317 4.24 6.98 -27.25
CA ARG A 317 3.65 6.20 -28.35
C ARG A 317 3.62 6.94 -29.66
N ARG A 318 3.28 8.24 -29.62
CA ARG A 318 3.31 9.10 -30.82
C ARG A 318 4.72 9.24 -31.38
N ILE A 319 5.73 9.50 -30.54
CA ILE A 319 7.14 9.60 -30.95
C ILE A 319 7.61 8.28 -31.58
N ASN A 320 7.25 7.15 -30.99
CA ASN A 320 7.60 5.83 -31.53
C ASN A 320 6.92 5.55 -32.89
N SER A 321 5.69 6.01 -33.10
CA SER A 321 5.02 5.95 -34.40
C SER A 321 5.75 6.80 -35.44
N GLU A 322 6.15 8.02 -35.06
CA GLU A 322 6.92 8.92 -35.94
C GLU A 322 8.31 8.37 -36.29
N LEU A 323 8.95 7.65 -35.36
CA LEU A 323 10.22 6.97 -35.61
C LEU A 323 10.08 5.83 -36.63
N LYS A 324 9.01 5.03 -36.58
CA LYS A 324 8.72 3.98 -37.58
C LYS A 324 8.59 4.54 -38.99
N GLU A 325 8.05 5.75 -39.17
CA GLU A 325 7.98 6.40 -40.48
C GLU A 325 9.36 6.72 -41.05
N THR A 326 10.39 6.80 -40.19
CA THR A 326 11.77 7.06 -40.64
C THR A 326 12.45 5.84 -41.26
N ASP A 327 11.87 4.64 -41.18
CA ASP A 327 12.44 3.40 -41.76
C ASP A 327 12.62 3.50 -43.29
N LYS A 328 11.84 4.36 -43.97
CA LYS A 328 11.98 4.64 -45.39
C LYS A 328 13.17 5.55 -45.74
N MET A 329 13.91 6.01 -44.74
CA MET A 329 15.00 6.97 -44.92
C MET A 329 16.11 6.38 -45.86
N ASP A 330 16.55 5.16 -45.61
CA ASP A 330 17.59 4.52 -46.35
C ASP A 330 17.15 4.20 -47.78
N THR A 331 15.88 3.86 -47.98
CA THR A 331 15.28 3.71 -49.32
C THR A 331 15.31 5.02 -50.12
N TYR A 332 14.98 6.16 -49.48
CA TYR A 332 15.03 7.46 -50.18
C TYR A 332 16.47 7.89 -50.49
N LYS A 333 17.44 7.55 -49.64
CA LYS A 333 18.85 7.77 -49.92
C LYS A 333 19.28 6.93 -51.14
N LEU A 334 18.99 5.62 -51.12
CA LEU A 334 19.28 4.71 -52.20
C LEU A 334 18.67 5.19 -53.54
N TYR A 335 17.41 5.59 -53.53
CA TYR A 335 16.76 6.13 -54.73
C TYR A 335 17.47 7.39 -55.24
N GLY A 336 17.88 8.30 -54.36
CA GLY A 336 18.67 9.47 -54.72
C GLY A 336 20.01 9.12 -55.34
N ASP A 337 20.75 8.19 -54.69
CA ASP A 337 22.07 7.77 -55.15
C ASP A 337 22.00 7.08 -56.53
N LEU A 338 21.07 6.14 -56.73
CA LEU A 338 20.87 5.43 -58.00
C LEU A 338 20.44 6.37 -59.12
N LEU A 339 19.54 7.31 -58.86
CA LEU A 339 19.15 8.31 -59.87
C LEU A 339 20.28 9.26 -60.24
N MET A 340 21.19 9.58 -59.32
CA MET A 340 22.37 10.42 -59.65
C MET A 340 23.38 9.65 -60.53
N ILE A 341 23.54 8.33 -60.33
CA ILE A 341 24.36 7.48 -61.22
C ILE A 341 23.79 7.50 -62.66
N HIS A 342 22.45 7.52 -62.78
CA HIS A 342 21.72 7.53 -64.04
C HIS A 342 21.28 8.94 -64.48
N ALA A 343 21.99 10.01 -64.05
CA ALA A 343 21.58 11.42 -64.26
C ALA A 343 21.50 11.81 -65.75
N TYR A 344 22.21 11.12 -66.60
CA TYR A 344 22.22 11.37 -68.07
C TYR A 344 21.18 10.54 -68.83
N ASP A 345 20.52 9.56 -68.17
CA ASP A 345 19.44 8.81 -68.78
C ASP A 345 18.23 9.72 -68.94
N ARG A 346 17.61 9.72 -70.11
CA ARG A 346 16.42 10.55 -70.38
C ARG A 346 15.18 9.67 -70.56
N PRO A 347 14.60 9.19 -69.47
CA PRO A 347 13.32 8.50 -69.59
C PRO A 347 12.26 9.52 -69.97
N ALA A 348 11.73 9.41 -71.15
CA ALA A 348 10.73 10.32 -71.65
C ALA A 348 9.40 10.15 -70.86
N HIS A 349 9.09 11.11 -70.00
CA HIS A 349 7.81 11.18 -69.25
C HIS A 349 7.37 9.91 -68.53
N GLN A 350 8.32 9.09 -68.03
CA GLN A 350 8.01 7.85 -67.31
C GLN A 350 7.67 8.14 -65.84
N SER A 351 6.72 7.38 -65.30
CA SER A 351 6.34 7.44 -63.88
C SER A 351 7.25 6.60 -62.98
N SER A 352 8.16 5.80 -63.54
CA SER A 352 9.14 4.99 -62.81
C SER A 352 10.36 4.71 -63.67
N LEU A 353 11.49 4.45 -63.04
CA LEU A 353 12.76 4.00 -63.66
C LEU A 353 13.24 2.76 -62.93
N THR A 354 13.47 1.64 -63.67
CA THR A 354 14.07 0.44 -63.09
C THR A 354 15.56 0.46 -63.46
N VAL A 355 16.41 0.42 -62.43
CA VAL A 355 17.86 0.44 -62.53
C VAL A 355 18.49 -0.66 -61.69
N ARG A 356 19.67 -1.15 -62.13
CA ARG A 356 20.43 -2.11 -61.34
C ARG A 356 21.10 -1.41 -60.17
N ASN A 357 20.97 -2.01 -58.97
CA ASN A 357 21.57 -1.47 -57.73
C ASN A 357 23.08 -1.76 -57.73
N LEU A 358 23.84 -0.83 -58.25
CA LEU A 358 25.31 -0.93 -58.32
C LEU A 358 25.99 -0.72 -56.95
N LEU A 359 25.21 -0.40 -55.90
CA LEU A 359 25.69 -0.18 -54.54
C LEU A 359 25.50 -1.43 -53.64
N SER A 360 24.87 -2.48 -54.19
CA SER A 360 24.65 -3.76 -53.51
C SER A 360 25.50 -4.87 -54.13
N GLU A 361 25.98 -5.79 -53.31
CA GLU A 361 26.70 -6.99 -53.79
C GLU A 361 25.81 -7.91 -54.65
N THR A 362 24.49 -7.90 -54.38
CA THR A 362 23.51 -8.71 -55.11
C THR A 362 23.08 -8.12 -56.45
N MET A 363 23.41 -6.85 -56.71
CA MET A 363 23.09 -6.12 -57.94
C MET A 363 21.61 -6.28 -58.39
N GLU A 364 20.67 -6.29 -57.42
CA GLU A 364 19.23 -6.43 -57.69
C GLU A 364 18.66 -5.25 -58.48
N ASP A 365 17.60 -5.49 -59.24
CA ASP A 365 16.89 -4.43 -59.97
C ASP A 365 15.97 -3.65 -58.98
N VAL A 366 16.10 -2.33 -58.95
CA VAL A 366 15.33 -1.43 -58.12
C VAL A 366 14.44 -0.53 -58.99
N THR A 367 13.13 -0.58 -58.80
CA THR A 367 12.17 0.29 -59.47
C THR A 367 11.93 1.55 -58.64
N ILE A 368 12.33 2.69 -59.17
CA ILE A 368 12.27 4.00 -58.52
C ILE A 368 11.09 4.79 -59.10
N PRO A 369 10.09 5.18 -58.25
CA PRO A 369 9.00 6.07 -58.72
C PRO A 369 9.53 7.44 -59.09
N LEU A 370 9.13 7.95 -60.24
CA LEU A 370 9.51 9.28 -60.74
C LEU A 370 8.28 10.23 -60.84
N ASN A 371 8.56 11.51 -60.72
CA ASN A 371 7.63 12.50 -61.19
C ASN A 371 7.95 12.82 -62.67
N PRO A 372 7.04 12.49 -63.61
CA PRO A 372 7.30 12.65 -65.06
C PRO A 372 7.56 14.11 -65.50
N ALA A 373 7.13 15.08 -64.69
CA ALA A 373 7.34 16.52 -64.95
C ALA A 373 8.74 17.04 -64.57
N LEU A 374 9.57 16.17 -63.92
CA LEU A 374 10.90 16.55 -63.44
C LEU A 374 12.00 15.76 -64.15
N SER A 375 13.18 16.35 -64.26
CA SER A 375 14.38 15.65 -64.73
C SER A 375 14.76 14.53 -63.73
N VAL A 376 15.61 13.59 -64.18
CA VAL A 376 16.15 12.54 -63.30
C VAL A 376 16.90 13.16 -62.12
N THR A 377 17.70 14.20 -62.36
CA THR A 377 18.43 14.91 -61.31
C THR A 377 17.50 15.63 -60.35
N ASP A 378 16.38 16.23 -60.83
CA ASP A 378 15.42 16.86 -59.94
C ASP A 378 14.64 15.85 -59.10
N ASN A 379 14.33 14.69 -59.63
CA ASN A 379 13.76 13.57 -58.87
C ASN A 379 14.76 13.06 -57.80
N ALA A 380 16.05 12.93 -58.13
CA ALA A 380 17.09 12.57 -57.14
C ALA A 380 17.16 13.60 -56.01
N ASN A 381 17.18 14.91 -56.36
CA ASN A 381 17.20 15.99 -55.38
C ASN A 381 15.93 15.97 -54.49
N LYS A 382 14.78 15.58 -55.05
CA LYS A 382 13.52 15.45 -54.28
C LYS A 382 13.62 14.28 -53.25
N TYR A 383 14.26 13.19 -53.64
CA TYR A 383 14.53 12.06 -52.72
C TYR A 383 15.56 12.43 -51.66
N TYR A 384 16.62 13.14 -51.96
CA TYR A 384 17.56 13.67 -50.98
C TYR A 384 16.91 14.64 -49.99
N LYS A 385 16.00 15.50 -50.43
CA LYS A 385 15.22 16.36 -49.55
C LYS A 385 14.37 15.53 -48.60
N LYS A 386 13.71 14.48 -49.08
CA LYS A 386 12.95 13.53 -48.20
C LYS A 386 13.88 12.83 -47.23
N TYR A 387 15.03 12.33 -47.66
CA TYR A 387 16.04 11.71 -46.82
C TYR A 387 16.52 12.66 -45.71
N ALA A 388 16.93 13.89 -46.06
CA ALA A 388 17.40 14.87 -45.08
C ALA A 388 16.33 15.22 -44.05
N LYS A 389 15.07 15.37 -44.48
CA LYS A 389 13.93 15.60 -43.59
C LYS A 389 13.73 14.46 -42.60
N LEU A 390 13.76 13.21 -43.05
CA LEU A 390 13.59 12.03 -42.19
C LEU A 390 14.80 11.82 -41.27
N ARG A 391 16.03 12.06 -41.73
CA ARG A 391 17.25 11.98 -40.91
C ARG A 391 17.19 12.96 -39.73
N ASN A 392 16.85 14.23 -40.00
CA ASN A 392 16.72 15.23 -38.96
C ASN A 392 15.58 14.88 -37.98
N ARG A 393 14.44 14.37 -38.50
CA ARG A 393 13.32 13.89 -37.67
C ARG A 393 13.73 12.73 -36.77
N LYS A 394 14.48 11.73 -37.31
CA LYS A 394 14.98 10.58 -36.56
C LYS A 394 15.86 11.02 -35.38
N GLN A 395 16.79 11.94 -35.64
CA GLN A 395 17.69 12.46 -34.61
C GLN A 395 16.93 13.24 -33.51
N MET A 396 16.00 14.13 -33.90
CA MET A 396 15.18 14.88 -32.94
C MET A 396 14.25 13.96 -32.14
N SER A 397 13.62 12.98 -32.80
CA SER A 397 12.70 12.04 -32.12
C SER A 397 13.44 11.12 -31.15
N ALA A 398 14.67 10.71 -31.44
CA ALA A 398 15.47 9.91 -30.51
C ALA A 398 15.78 10.69 -29.20
N GLN A 399 16.16 11.96 -29.32
CA GLN A 399 16.36 12.82 -28.15
C GLN A 399 15.07 13.01 -27.35
N LEU A 400 13.96 13.34 -28.04
CA LEU A 400 12.65 13.50 -27.41
C LEU A 400 12.16 12.20 -26.74
N GLN A 401 12.47 11.04 -27.29
CA GLN A 401 12.15 9.74 -26.70
C GLN A 401 12.87 9.56 -25.36
N ALA A 402 14.18 9.82 -25.33
CA ALA A 402 14.97 9.72 -24.10
C ALA A 402 14.47 10.67 -23.02
N ASP A 403 14.21 11.95 -23.37
CA ASP A 403 13.72 12.96 -22.42
C ASP A 403 12.34 12.58 -21.87
N ASN A 404 11.41 12.12 -22.74
CA ASN A 404 10.08 11.72 -22.30
C ASN A 404 10.06 10.40 -21.53
N ALA A 405 10.98 9.48 -21.77
CA ALA A 405 11.15 8.27 -20.98
C ALA A 405 11.66 8.61 -19.57
N ALA A 406 12.61 9.53 -19.44
CA ALA A 406 13.10 10.01 -18.14
C ALA A 406 11.98 10.71 -17.35
N GLU A 407 11.17 11.55 -18.01
CA GLU A 407 10.00 12.20 -17.39
C GLU A 407 8.95 11.18 -16.93
N LEU A 408 8.68 10.14 -17.72
CA LEU A 408 7.75 9.07 -17.33
C LEU A 408 8.25 8.32 -16.09
N ASN A 409 9.51 7.91 -16.07
CA ASN A 409 10.12 7.24 -14.92
C ASN A 409 10.03 8.09 -13.65
N TYR A 410 10.21 9.41 -13.76
CA TYR A 410 10.04 10.33 -12.65
C TYR A 410 8.59 10.39 -12.15
N ILE A 411 7.61 10.44 -13.06
CA ILE A 411 6.18 10.42 -12.67
C ILE A 411 5.83 9.09 -11.99
N GLU A 412 6.31 7.97 -12.51
CA GLU A 412 6.09 6.63 -11.94
C GLU A 412 6.75 6.48 -10.55
N SER A 413 7.89 7.14 -10.31
CA SER A 413 8.49 7.19 -8.97
C SER A 413 7.64 7.97 -7.97
N LEU A 414 6.96 9.04 -8.40
CA LEU A 414 5.99 9.77 -7.59
C LEU A 414 4.73 8.94 -7.32
N GLU A 415 4.24 8.19 -8.31
CA GLU A 415 3.12 7.25 -8.12
C GLU A 415 3.45 6.19 -7.07
N TYR A 416 4.66 5.62 -7.14
CA TYR A 416 5.14 4.66 -6.16
C TYR A 416 5.25 5.29 -4.75
N ALA A 417 5.88 6.46 -4.63
CA ALA A 417 5.99 7.17 -3.38
C ALA A 417 4.60 7.46 -2.77
N LEU A 418 3.61 7.86 -3.59
CA LEU A 418 2.23 8.05 -3.16
C LEU A 418 1.55 6.77 -2.66
N GLN A 419 1.97 5.59 -3.11
CA GLN A 419 1.41 4.31 -2.61
C GLN A 419 1.92 3.94 -1.23
N THR A 420 3.14 4.36 -0.89
CA THR A 420 3.88 3.94 0.31
C THR A 420 3.85 4.97 1.45
N ILE A 421 3.11 6.07 1.32
CA ILE A 421 2.96 7.11 2.33
C ILE A 421 2.28 6.56 3.60
N GLU A 422 2.85 6.90 4.75
CA GLU A 422 2.31 6.58 6.07
C GLU A 422 1.99 7.82 6.91
N THR A 423 2.54 8.99 6.54
CA THR A 423 2.43 10.22 7.35
C THR A 423 2.01 11.44 6.53
N LYS A 424 1.38 12.43 7.20
CA LYS A 424 1.02 13.73 6.59
C LYS A 424 2.24 14.51 6.11
N ASP A 425 3.36 14.39 6.79
CA ASP A 425 4.59 15.07 6.42
C ASP A 425 5.16 14.52 5.11
N GLU A 426 5.16 13.17 4.94
CA GLU A 426 5.56 12.54 3.67
C GLU A 426 4.65 12.98 2.52
N LEU A 427 3.34 13.08 2.77
CA LEU A 427 2.40 13.57 1.78
C LEU A 427 2.69 15.03 1.40
N ALA A 428 3.02 15.88 2.38
CA ALA A 428 3.37 17.28 2.13
C ALA A 428 4.65 17.40 1.30
N ASP A 429 5.64 16.54 1.54
CA ASP A 429 6.88 16.50 0.77
C ASP A 429 6.62 16.13 -0.70
N ILE A 430 5.83 15.08 -0.95
CA ILE A 430 5.47 14.67 -2.31
C ILE A 430 4.61 15.72 -3.01
N LYS A 431 3.70 16.39 -2.29
CA LYS A 431 2.94 17.52 -2.86
C LYS A 431 3.84 18.66 -3.31
N ALA A 432 4.83 19.02 -2.50
CA ALA A 432 5.79 20.06 -2.86
C ALA A 432 6.62 19.65 -4.09
N GLU A 433 6.97 18.37 -4.21
CA GLU A 433 7.67 17.81 -5.36
C GLU A 433 6.79 17.82 -6.63
N MET A 434 5.53 17.39 -6.53
CA MET A 434 4.56 17.44 -7.64
C MET A 434 4.28 18.87 -8.12
N ARG A 435 4.32 19.87 -7.22
CA ARG A 435 4.23 21.29 -7.61
C ARG A 435 5.47 21.75 -8.35
N ALA A 436 6.66 21.40 -7.85
CA ALA A 436 7.92 21.70 -8.53
C ALA A 436 7.99 21.07 -9.93
N ALA A 437 7.37 19.91 -10.12
CA ALA A 437 7.22 19.23 -11.40
C ALA A 437 6.07 19.79 -12.28
N GLY A 438 5.34 20.82 -11.84
CA GLY A 438 4.24 21.42 -12.59
C GLY A 438 2.95 20.58 -12.67
N MET A 439 2.83 19.52 -11.86
CA MET A 439 1.63 18.66 -11.80
C MET A 439 0.53 19.26 -10.93
N LEU A 440 0.88 20.20 -10.05
CA LEU A 440 -0.03 20.92 -9.17
C LEU A 440 0.17 22.43 -9.30
N PRO A 441 -0.88 23.24 -9.03
CA PRO A 441 -0.75 24.71 -9.00
C PRO A 441 0.28 25.16 -7.97
N ALA A 442 1.01 26.23 -8.26
CA ALA A 442 1.94 26.83 -7.30
C ALA A 442 1.19 27.34 -6.07
N SER A 443 1.76 27.10 -4.87
CA SER A 443 1.21 27.58 -3.60
C SER A 443 2.18 28.55 -2.96
N GLY A 444 1.72 29.74 -2.57
CA GLY A 444 2.55 30.76 -1.92
C GLY A 444 2.99 30.43 -0.47
N LYS A 445 2.66 29.26 0.06
CA LYS A 445 2.93 28.85 1.45
C LYS A 445 4.00 27.77 1.62
N ASP A 446 4.63 27.30 0.54
CA ASP A 446 5.63 26.23 0.62
C ASP A 446 6.99 26.77 1.08
N LYS A 447 7.11 27.11 2.36
CA LYS A 447 8.41 27.18 3.03
C LYS A 447 8.92 25.75 3.20
N LEU A 448 9.84 25.34 2.35
CA LEU A 448 10.57 24.08 2.42
C LEU A 448 11.23 23.97 3.80
N LYS A 449 10.71 23.12 4.67
CA LYS A 449 11.36 22.84 5.96
C LYS A 449 12.69 22.13 5.70
N LYS A 450 13.76 22.65 6.30
CA LYS A 450 15.13 22.12 6.23
C LYS A 450 15.36 20.78 7.00
N GLU A 451 14.30 20.16 7.53
CA GLU A 451 14.40 19.05 8.47
C GLU A 451 14.27 17.64 7.84
N PHE A 452 14.75 17.46 6.61
CA PHE A 452 14.71 16.14 5.96
C PHE A 452 15.56 15.05 6.64
N ALA A 453 16.59 15.44 7.39
CA ALA A 453 17.56 14.50 7.97
C ALA A 453 16.99 13.58 9.07
N GLN A 454 15.86 13.95 9.69
CA GLN A 454 15.33 13.23 10.87
C GLN A 454 14.36 12.07 10.54
N LYS A 455 14.01 11.85 9.26
CA LYS A 455 12.94 10.89 8.86
C LYS A 455 13.40 9.80 7.90
N ILE A 456 14.70 9.62 7.71
CA ILE A 456 15.24 8.55 6.88
C ILE A 456 15.13 7.23 7.65
N LEU A 457 14.52 6.23 7.00
CA LEU A 457 14.49 4.89 7.55
C LEU A 457 15.91 4.34 7.68
N THR A 458 16.26 3.92 8.89
CA THR A 458 17.60 3.43 9.22
C THR A 458 17.47 2.05 9.83
N LEU A 459 18.23 1.09 9.31
CA LEU A 459 18.34 -0.27 9.83
C LEU A 459 19.78 -0.53 10.23
N HIS A 460 20.00 -1.37 11.23
CA HIS A 460 21.33 -1.82 11.65
C HIS A 460 21.47 -3.30 11.31
N CYS A 461 22.59 -3.68 10.70
CA CYS A 461 22.89 -5.03 10.27
C CYS A 461 24.37 -5.33 10.53
N ASP A 462 24.67 -6.19 11.51
CA ASP A 462 26.01 -6.71 11.83
C ASP A 462 27.12 -5.64 11.83
N GLY A 463 26.91 -4.55 12.56
CA GLY A 463 27.86 -3.44 12.66
C GLY A 463 27.78 -2.41 11.52
N ALA A 464 27.04 -2.67 10.45
CA ALA A 464 26.77 -1.73 9.38
C ALA A 464 25.43 -1.00 9.57
N THR A 465 25.28 0.13 8.90
CA THR A 465 24.05 0.91 8.89
C THR A 465 23.49 1.00 7.47
N ILE A 466 22.22 0.67 7.30
CA ILE A 466 21.49 0.76 6.03
C ILE A 466 20.52 1.93 6.12
N PHE A 467 20.65 2.90 5.21
CA PHE A 467 19.74 4.03 5.07
C PHE A 467 18.85 3.85 3.85
N ILE A 468 17.54 4.08 4.00
CA ILE A 468 16.54 3.85 2.95
C ILE A 468 15.74 5.14 2.72
N GLY A 469 15.75 5.64 1.48
CA GLY A 469 14.96 6.79 1.06
C GLY A 469 13.57 6.36 0.61
N ARG A 470 12.51 6.98 1.17
CA ARG A 470 11.11 6.63 0.87
C ARG A 470 10.45 7.51 -0.20
N ASN A 471 11.14 8.54 -0.67
CA ASN A 471 10.72 9.42 -1.76
C ASN A 471 11.94 10.00 -2.48
N ASN A 472 11.73 10.63 -3.63
CA ASN A 472 12.82 11.14 -4.48
C ASN A 472 13.70 12.18 -3.78
N ARG A 473 13.13 13.00 -2.89
CA ARG A 473 13.90 14.00 -2.13
C ARG A 473 14.81 13.36 -1.08
N GLN A 474 14.30 12.31 -0.39
CA GLN A 474 15.12 11.52 0.53
C GLN A 474 16.20 10.74 -0.22
N ASN A 475 15.87 10.14 -1.37
CA ASN A 475 16.82 9.49 -2.27
C ASN A 475 17.94 10.45 -2.67
N ASP A 476 17.56 11.66 -3.09
CA ASP A 476 18.51 12.72 -3.47
C ASP A 476 19.43 13.13 -2.30
N PHE A 477 18.85 13.39 -1.13
CA PHE A 477 19.60 13.74 0.08
C PHE A 477 20.56 12.63 0.50
N LEU A 478 20.10 11.37 0.51
CA LEU A 478 20.93 10.22 0.85
C LEU A 478 22.16 10.14 -0.04
N THR A 479 21.94 10.20 -1.35
CA THR A 479 23.01 9.99 -2.33
C THR A 479 23.97 11.17 -2.45
N THR A 480 23.45 12.43 -2.34
CA THR A 480 24.26 13.62 -2.62
C THR A 480 24.83 14.31 -1.38
N LYS A 481 24.27 14.05 -0.19
CA LYS A 481 24.65 14.80 1.04
C LYS A 481 25.00 13.90 2.22
N LYS A 482 24.36 12.74 2.40
CA LYS A 482 24.55 11.89 3.57
C LYS A 482 25.60 10.82 3.35
N ALA A 483 25.55 10.14 2.22
CA ALA A 483 26.46 9.04 1.91
C ALA A 483 27.90 9.52 1.68
N LYS A 484 28.85 8.72 2.12
CA LYS A 484 30.28 8.95 1.95
C LYS A 484 30.79 8.26 0.69
N PRO A 485 31.92 8.68 0.09
CA PRO A 485 32.42 8.14 -1.18
C PRO A 485 32.64 6.63 -1.22
N PHE A 486 32.88 6.01 -0.06
CA PHE A 486 33.13 4.57 0.10
C PHE A 486 31.89 3.77 0.54
N ASP A 487 30.75 4.42 0.83
CA ASP A 487 29.49 3.74 1.07
C ASP A 487 28.98 3.09 -0.22
N TYR A 488 28.18 2.03 -0.11
CA TYR A 488 27.58 1.33 -1.24
C TYR A 488 26.15 1.82 -1.45
N TRP A 489 25.84 2.17 -2.69
CA TRP A 489 24.51 2.53 -3.16
C TRP A 489 23.85 1.35 -3.85
N PHE A 490 22.54 1.15 -3.59
CA PHE A 490 21.73 0.12 -4.21
C PHE A 490 20.45 0.73 -4.74
N HIS A 491 19.99 0.23 -5.88
CA HIS A 491 18.71 0.58 -6.47
C HIS A 491 18.19 -0.54 -7.37
N VAL A 492 16.87 -0.74 -7.41
CA VAL A 492 16.24 -1.69 -8.33
C VAL A 492 16.50 -1.29 -9.78
N LYS A 493 16.85 -2.26 -10.62
CA LYS A 493 17.20 -2.03 -12.02
C LYS A 493 15.98 -1.69 -12.86
N ASN A 494 16.03 -0.58 -13.61
CA ASN A 494 15.01 -0.14 -14.57
C ASN A 494 13.58 -0.01 -14.01
N ARG A 495 13.42 0.25 -12.71
CA ARG A 495 12.11 0.41 -12.06
C ARG A 495 12.16 1.51 -10.99
N PRO A 496 11.00 2.13 -10.65
CA PRO A 496 10.91 3.02 -9.50
C PRO A 496 11.19 2.29 -8.18
N GLY A 497 11.98 2.93 -7.30
CA GLY A 497 12.32 2.38 -6.01
C GLY A 497 13.12 3.35 -5.13
N SER A 498 13.50 2.87 -3.96
CA SER A 498 14.32 3.60 -2.99
C SER A 498 15.80 3.52 -3.33
N HIS A 499 16.52 4.63 -3.07
CA HIS A 499 17.96 4.55 -2.89
C HIS A 499 18.26 3.96 -1.51
N VAL A 500 19.03 2.90 -1.48
CA VAL A 500 19.49 2.26 -0.26
C VAL A 500 20.99 2.47 -0.15
N ILE A 501 21.46 2.96 0.99
CA ILE A 501 22.88 3.22 1.26
C ILE A 501 23.34 2.30 2.38
N LEU A 502 24.30 1.45 2.09
CA LEU A 502 24.99 0.62 3.08
C LEU A 502 26.29 1.32 3.50
N SER A 503 26.41 1.61 4.78
CA SER A 503 27.59 2.25 5.39
C SER A 503 28.22 1.31 6.40
N CYS A 504 29.44 0.86 6.10
CA CYS A 504 30.26 -0.02 6.94
C CYS A 504 31.45 0.74 7.59
N GLY A 505 31.45 2.08 7.53
CA GLY A 505 32.57 2.87 7.99
C GLY A 505 33.74 2.78 7.01
N GLN A 506 34.88 2.27 7.47
CA GLN A 506 36.07 2.04 6.63
C GLN A 506 36.28 0.57 6.28
N ASP A 507 35.44 -0.31 6.81
CA ASP A 507 35.53 -1.75 6.59
C ASP A 507 34.87 -2.14 5.25
N GLU A 508 35.35 -3.22 4.64
CA GLU A 508 34.68 -3.81 3.49
C GLU A 508 33.40 -4.51 3.94
N PRO A 509 32.28 -4.34 3.19
CA PRO A 509 31.02 -5.00 3.54
C PRO A 509 31.12 -6.52 3.35
N THR A 510 30.48 -7.26 4.26
CA THR A 510 30.29 -8.70 4.12
C THR A 510 29.25 -9.03 3.05
N ASN A 511 29.27 -10.27 2.53
CA ASN A 511 28.27 -10.72 1.57
C ASN A 511 26.86 -10.65 2.13
N ASP A 512 26.65 -10.93 3.42
CA ASP A 512 25.35 -10.88 4.06
C ASP A 512 24.82 -9.44 4.19
N GLN A 513 25.71 -8.48 4.47
CA GLN A 513 25.34 -7.06 4.49
C GLN A 513 24.97 -6.55 3.10
N LEU A 514 25.71 -6.94 2.06
CA LEU A 514 25.40 -6.60 0.65
C LEU A 514 24.07 -7.23 0.22
N GLN A 515 23.84 -8.49 0.57
CA GLN A 515 22.60 -9.20 0.29
C GLN A 515 21.41 -8.52 0.99
N THR A 516 21.53 -8.19 2.27
CA THR A 516 20.50 -7.50 3.06
C THR A 516 20.14 -6.14 2.46
N ALA A 517 21.15 -5.35 2.07
CA ALA A 517 20.93 -4.05 1.42
C ALA A 517 20.23 -4.19 0.06
N ALA A 518 20.60 -5.20 -0.73
CA ALA A 518 19.95 -5.50 -2.00
C ALA A 518 18.48 -5.96 -1.81
N GLU A 519 18.21 -6.83 -0.82
CA GLU A 519 16.86 -7.25 -0.45
C GLU A 519 15.99 -6.07 0.00
N CYS A 520 16.56 -5.13 0.77
CA CYS A 520 15.90 -3.87 1.12
C CYS A 520 15.56 -3.04 -0.13
N ALA A 521 16.51 -2.86 -1.06
CA ALA A 521 16.26 -2.10 -2.28
C ALA A 521 15.15 -2.74 -3.15
N ALA A 522 15.12 -4.06 -3.22
CA ALA A 522 14.05 -4.80 -3.90
C ALA A 522 12.69 -4.64 -3.20
N TRP A 523 12.67 -4.72 -1.85
CA TRP A 523 11.43 -4.56 -1.08
C TRP A 523 10.84 -3.14 -1.17
N TYR A 524 11.69 -2.12 -1.13
CA TYR A 524 11.28 -0.72 -1.24
C TYR A 524 11.27 -0.26 -2.71
N SER A 525 10.69 -1.07 -3.59
CA SER A 525 10.53 -0.81 -5.02
C SER A 525 9.19 -1.33 -5.56
N THR A 526 8.88 -1.01 -6.81
CA THR A 526 7.74 -1.58 -7.53
C THR A 526 7.87 -3.08 -7.79
N GLY A 527 9.04 -3.68 -7.57
CA GLY A 527 9.29 -5.12 -7.66
C GLY A 527 9.03 -5.90 -6.37
N ARG A 528 8.46 -5.27 -5.36
CA ARG A 528 8.24 -5.84 -4.01
C ARG A 528 7.55 -7.21 -3.98
N ASP A 529 6.61 -7.44 -4.89
CA ASP A 529 5.80 -8.66 -4.92
C ASP A 529 6.33 -9.70 -5.96
N ASP A 530 7.44 -9.41 -6.62
CA ASP A 530 8.06 -10.31 -7.59
C ASP A 530 8.89 -11.40 -6.87
N SER A 531 9.01 -12.57 -7.47
CA SER A 531 9.78 -13.69 -6.91
C SER A 531 11.30 -13.44 -6.94
N LYS A 532 11.79 -12.68 -7.93
CA LYS A 532 13.18 -12.27 -8.09
C LYS A 532 13.26 -10.88 -8.71
N VAL A 533 14.16 -10.05 -8.18
CA VAL A 533 14.36 -8.67 -8.60
C VAL A 533 15.84 -8.41 -8.82
N GLU A 534 16.18 -7.78 -9.94
CA GLU A 534 17.54 -7.28 -10.20
C GLU A 534 17.75 -5.95 -9.49
N VAL A 535 18.84 -5.86 -8.72
CA VAL A 535 19.26 -4.67 -7.97
C VAL A 535 20.69 -4.33 -8.36
N ASP A 536 20.90 -3.13 -8.85
CA ASP A 536 22.24 -2.62 -9.16
C ASP A 536 22.85 -1.99 -7.89
N SER A 537 24.13 -2.25 -7.67
CA SER A 537 24.93 -1.68 -6.58
C SER A 537 26.25 -1.16 -7.09
N THR A 538 26.67 -0.02 -6.58
CA THR A 538 28.00 0.56 -6.82
C THR A 538 28.42 1.45 -5.64
N MET A 539 29.71 1.78 -5.56
CA MET A 539 30.17 2.76 -4.56
C MET A 539 29.66 4.17 -4.90
N ILE A 540 29.36 4.96 -3.89
CA ILE A 540 28.87 6.35 -4.03
C ILE A 540 29.79 7.23 -4.89
N LYS A 541 31.10 7.01 -4.87
CA LYS A 541 32.06 7.75 -5.72
C LYS A 541 31.77 7.59 -7.23
N HIS A 542 31.06 6.55 -7.63
CA HIS A 542 30.67 6.26 -9.01
C HIS A 542 29.24 6.71 -9.33
N VAL A 543 28.52 7.29 -8.36
CA VAL A 543 27.16 7.80 -8.55
C VAL A 543 27.20 9.31 -8.70
N LYS A 544 26.64 9.84 -9.78
CA LYS A 544 26.65 11.27 -10.11
C LYS A 544 25.25 11.78 -10.38
N LYS A 545 24.95 12.96 -9.86
CA LYS A 545 23.72 13.68 -10.19
C LYS A 545 24.01 14.69 -11.31
N PRO A 546 23.39 14.53 -12.51
CA PRO A 546 23.53 15.51 -13.58
C PRO A 546 22.96 16.88 -13.18
N PRO A 547 23.55 18.00 -13.66
CA PRO A 547 23.01 19.34 -13.44
C PRO A 547 21.57 19.42 -13.90
N HIS A 548 20.72 20.12 -13.15
CA HIS A 548 19.30 20.36 -13.45
C HIS A 548 18.43 19.10 -13.55
N SER A 549 18.92 17.92 -13.13
CA SER A 549 18.09 16.72 -13.07
C SER A 549 17.07 16.79 -11.93
N VAL A 550 15.95 16.04 -12.10
CA VAL A 550 14.91 15.90 -11.08
C VAL A 550 15.44 15.24 -9.80
N PRO A 551 14.82 15.45 -8.63
CA PRO A 551 15.22 14.78 -7.40
C PRO A 551 15.23 13.24 -7.56
N GLY A 552 16.23 12.58 -6.97
CA GLY A 552 16.39 11.12 -7.03
C GLY A 552 16.94 10.58 -8.35
N TYR A 553 17.11 11.39 -9.37
CA TYR A 553 17.73 10.95 -10.62
C TYR A 553 19.27 10.99 -10.53
N VAL A 554 19.91 9.87 -10.81
CA VAL A 554 21.38 9.70 -10.82
C VAL A 554 21.82 8.89 -12.05
N ILE A 555 23.05 9.12 -12.45
CA ILE A 555 23.79 8.25 -13.37
C ILE A 555 24.91 7.58 -12.59
N PHE A 556 25.22 6.34 -12.91
CA PHE A 556 26.23 5.55 -12.23
C PHE A 556 26.96 4.64 -13.19
N ASP A 557 28.14 4.22 -12.79
CA ASP A 557 28.99 3.27 -13.48
C ASP A 557 29.58 2.25 -12.50
N HIS A 558 30.34 1.26 -13.00
CA HIS A 558 31.01 0.21 -12.21
C HIS A 558 30.04 -0.60 -11.32
N GLN A 559 28.79 -0.79 -11.76
CA GLN A 559 27.79 -1.51 -10.98
C GLN A 559 27.96 -3.03 -11.03
N THR A 560 27.59 -3.66 -9.93
CA THR A 560 27.32 -5.10 -9.81
C THR A 560 25.83 -5.30 -9.67
N THR A 561 25.26 -6.25 -10.43
CA THR A 561 23.82 -6.56 -10.35
C THR A 561 23.61 -7.80 -9.47
N TYR A 562 22.79 -7.65 -8.43
CA TYR A 562 22.31 -8.71 -7.54
C TYR A 562 20.93 -9.17 -7.99
N VAL A 563 20.65 -10.49 -7.92
CA VAL A 563 19.31 -11.04 -8.16
C VAL A 563 18.79 -11.57 -6.83
N VAL A 564 17.85 -10.86 -6.23
CA VAL A 564 17.37 -11.13 -4.87
C VAL A 564 15.86 -11.32 -4.82
N THR A 565 15.39 -12.01 -3.77
CA THR A 565 13.96 -12.03 -3.42
C THR A 565 13.68 -10.85 -2.49
N PRO A 566 12.67 -10.00 -2.78
CA PRO A 566 12.32 -8.87 -1.92
C PRO A 566 11.98 -9.35 -0.51
N LYS A 567 12.65 -8.78 0.50
CA LYS A 567 12.42 -9.13 1.90
C LYS A 567 12.35 -7.87 2.75
N LYS A 568 11.32 -7.80 3.60
CA LYS A 568 11.24 -6.76 4.61
C LYS A 568 12.16 -7.13 5.78
N HIS A 569 13.18 -6.32 5.99
CA HIS A 569 13.96 -6.37 7.20
C HIS A 569 13.35 -5.36 8.17
N ASP A 570 12.74 -5.84 9.25
CA ASP A 570 12.36 -5.03 10.39
C ASP A 570 13.64 -4.65 11.16
N GLU A 571 13.61 -3.57 11.98
CA GLU A 571 14.76 -3.21 12.80
C GLU A 571 15.31 -4.47 13.48
N LEU A 572 16.43 -4.96 12.97
CA LEU A 572 17.12 -6.07 13.59
C LEU A 572 17.56 -5.57 14.96
N SER A 573 16.92 -6.09 15.99
CA SER A 573 17.32 -5.89 17.39
C SER A 573 18.80 -6.16 17.53
N LYS A 574 19.45 -5.27 18.27
CA LYS A 574 20.85 -5.24 18.67
C LYS A 574 21.43 -6.60 19.00
#